data_a2aa1344d47f017e5509c137852593ce
#
_entry.id   a2aa1344d47f017e5509c137852593ce
#
_cell.length_a   1.000
_cell.length_b   1.000
_cell.length_c   1.000
_cell.angle_alpha   90.00
_cell.angle_beta   90.00
_cell.angle_gamma   90.00
#
_symmetry.space_group_name_H-M   'P 1'
#
loop_
_entity.id
_entity.type
_entity.pdbx_description
1 polymer ?
#
loop_
_entity_poly.entity_id
_entity_poly.type
_entity_poly.pdbx_seq_one_letter_code
_entity_poly.pdbx_strand_id
1 'polypeptide(L)'
;MFKNKIPDIGMSENDLFEDLENSKNLDLDWKSGKTFGAVYYPGESYSKAISSAYVKFMHENAFDPQLFNSILNMENELVQQTASLFSSNQKLFGNLTSGGTESIFLALLSARNWSTKHKNIKTPEVILSSSAHPAFLKAMNFLSIKAIIIPTNNDFNLNLKVFKEAINQNTILLVGSAPAYPTGMIDPISELSNLALENNLLLHIDACI
;
A
#
# COMPACT_ATOMS: atom_id res chain seq x y z
N MET A 1 29.25 4.66 15.24
CA MET A 1 29.57 6.11 15.08
C MET A 1 29.55 6.42 13.59
N PHE A 2 28.63 7.24 13.10
CA PHE A 2 28.60 7.57 11.67
C PHE A 2 29.90 8.29 11.30
N LYS A 3 30.69 7.66 10.40
CA LYS A 3 31.87 8.30 9.86
C LYS A 3 31.43 9.32 8.83
N ASN A 4 31.66 10.62 9.11
CA ASN A 4 31.23 11.71 8.22
C ASN A 4 32.04 11.82 6.92
N LYS A 5 32.96 10.89 6.67
CA LYS A 5 33.84 10.86 5.49
C LYS A 5 33.95 9.43 4.97
N ILE A 6 33.94 9.30 3.65
CA ILE A 6 34.28 8.02 3.00
C ILE A 6 35.74 7.71 3.35
N PRO A 7 36.05 6.53 3.92
CA PRO A 7 37.42 6.17 4.27
C PRO A 7 38.28 5.98 3.01
N ASP A 8 39.53 6.35 3.12
CA ASP A 8 40.52 6.19 2.02
C ASP A 8 40.88 4.71 1.78
N ILE A 9 40.71 3.88 2.82
CA ILE A 9 40.95 2.42 2.78
C ILE A 9 39.64 1.74 3.20
N GLY A 10 39.23 0.73 2.43
CA GLY A 10 38.04 -0.08 2.75
C GLY A 10 38.24 -0.88 4.05
N MET A 11 37.12 -1.30 4.62
CA MET A 11 37.06 -2.16 5.79
C MET A 11 37.27 -3.63 5.36
N SER A 12 37.85 -4.46 6.21
CA SER A 12 37.88 -5.90 5.96
C SER A 12 36.46 -6.49 6.05
N GLU A 13 36.25 -7.64 5.40
CA GLU A 13 34.94 -8.32 5.44
C GLU A 13 34.53 -8.70 6.87
N ASN A 14 35.46 -9.16 7.69
CA ASN A 14 35.23 -9.51 9.08
C ASN A 14 34.81 -8.28 9.90
N ASP A 15 35.54 -7.18 9.79
CA ASP A 15 35.21 -5.95 10.50
C ASP A 15 33.87 -5.38 10.06
N LEU A 16 33.54 -5.53 8.74
CA LEU A 16 32.25 -5.11 8.21
C LEU A 16 31.09 -5.90 8.84
N PHE A 17 31.19 -7.22 8.91
CA PHE A 17 30.13 -8.04 9.49
C PHE A 17 30.01 -7.83 10.99
N GLU A 18 31.12 -7.60 11.70
CA GLU A 18 31.08 -7.24 13.13
C GLU A 18 30.38 -5.89 13.34
N ASP A 19 30.69 -4.87 12.54
CA ASP A 19 30.03 -3.55 12.60
C ASP A 19 28.53 -3.66 12.30
N LEU A 20 28.13 -4.47 11.32
CA LEU A 20 26.72 -4.70 10.98
C LEU A 20 25.99 -5.41 12.12
N GLU A 21 26.59 -6.42 12.75
CA GLU A 21 25.97 -7.11 13.89
C GLU A 21 25.86 -6.20 15.10
N ASN A 22 26.88 -5.41 15.39
CA ASN A 22 26.84 -4.42 16.48
C ASN A 22 25.77 -3.35 16.25
N SER A 23 25.51 -2.97 15.01
CA SER A 23 24.47 -2.02 14.67
C SER A 23 23.07 -2.52 15.02
N LYS A 24 22.81 -3.83 14.92
CA LYS A 24 21.53 -4.44 15.33
C LYS A 24 21.24 -4.35 16.82
N ASN A 25 22.28 -4.20 17.66
CA ASN A 25 22.09 -4.04 19.10
C ASN A 25 21.34 -2.73 19.47
N LEU A 26 21.19 -1.82 18.52
CA LEU A 26 20.41 -0.59 18.68
C LEU A 26 18.91 -0.82 18.37
N ASP A 27 18.56 -1.93 17.75
CA ASP A 27 17.19 -2.24 17.38
C ASP A 27 16.38 -2.73 18.59
N LEU A 28 15.08 -2.46 18.56
CA LEU A 28 14.16 -3.05 19.52
C LEU A 28 14.01 -4.55 19.25
N ASP A 29 13.69 -5.32 20.29
CA ASP A 29 13.36 -6.74 20.18
C ASP A 29 11.99 -6.94 19.49
N TRP A 30 11.97 -6.74 18.17
CA TRP A 30 10.78 -6.84 17.34
C TRP A 30 10.31 -8.31 17.16
N LYS A 31 11.20 -9.29 17.33
CA LYS A 31 10.85 -10.73 17.22
C LYS A 31 10.00 -11.21 18.39
N SER A 32 10.05 -10.54 19.54
CA SER A 32 9.27 -10.89 20.72
C SER A 32 7.78 -10.56 20.62
N GLY A 33 7.32 -9.96 19.51
CA GLY A 33 5.93 -9.57 19.30
C GLY A 33 5.50 -8.31 20.09
N LYS A 34 6.44 -7.57 20.67
CA LYS A 34 6.15 -6.33 21.43
C LYS A 34 6.09 -5.06 20.57
N THR A 35 6.32 -5.20 19.28
CA THR A 35 6.22 -4.08 18.31
C THR A 35 4.96 -4.26 17.50
N PHE A 36 4.05 -3.28 17.55
CA PHE A 36 2.79 -3.35 16.80
C PHE A 36 2.96 -2.81 15.38
N GLY A 37 2.50 -3.60 14.40
CA GLY A 37 2.32 -3.16 13.02
C GLY A 37 3.58 -2.82 12.22
N ALA A 38 4.77 -2.91 12.83
CA ALA A 38 6.02 -2.53 12.17
C ALA A 38 6.64 -3.68 11.37
N VAL A 39 6.50 -4.91 11.84
CA VAL A 39 7.14 -6.10 11.26
C VAL A 39 6.20 -7.31 11.37
N TYR A 40 6.09 -8.05 10.26
CA TYR A 40 5.45 -9.37 10.23
C TYR A 40 6.53 -10.44 10.34
N TYR A 41 6.60 -11.11 11.49
CA TYR A 41 7.58 -12.16 11.73
C TYR A 41 6.93 -13.55 11.63
N PRO A 42 7.19 -14.29 10.55
CA PRO A 42 6.53 -15.59 10.31
C PRO A 42 7.21 -16.75 11.05
N GLY A 43 8.20 -16.48 11.89
CA GLY A 43 9.02 -17.50 12.57
C GLY A 43 10.30 -17.86 11.81
N GLU A 44 11.22 -18.52 12.50
CA GLU A 44 12.58 -18.80 12.00
C GLU A 44 12.60 -19.68 10.72
N SER A 45 11.70 -20.67 10.64
CA SER A 45 11.66 -21.57 9.47
C SER A 45 11.35 -20.82 8.18
N TYR A 46 10.31 -19.98 8.20
CA TYR A 46 9.93 -19.17 7.05
C TYR A 46 10.97 -18.08 6.75
N SER A 47 11.55 -17.47 7.79
CA SER A 47 12.60 -16.48 7.63
C SER A 47 13.81 -17.03 6.89
N LYS A 48 14.22 -18.27 7.20
CA LYS A 48 15.31 -18.96 6.46
C LYS A 48 14.95 -19.19 5.00
N ALA A 49 13.71 -19.62 4.71
CA ALA A 49 13.27 -19.84 3.34
C ALA A 49 13.26 -18.53 2.54
N ILE A 50 12.74 -17.43 3.13
CA ILE A 50 12.72 -16.09 2.52
C ILE A 50 14.15 -15.61 2.25
N SER A 51 15.05 -15.72 3.24
CA SER A 51 16.45 -15.32 3.08
C SER A 51 17.15 -16.10 1.96
N SER A 52 16.90 -17.42 1.89
CA SER A 52 17.46 -18.26 0.82
C SER A 52 16.94 -17.91 -0.56
N ALA A 53 15.66 -17.57 -0.67
CA ALA A 53 15.05 -17.08 -1.91
C ALA A 53 15.65 -15.73 -2.31
N TYR A 54 15.78 -14.80 -1.36
CA TYR A 54 16.39 -13.49 -1.59
C TYR A 54 17.81 -13.62 -2.15
N VAL A 55 18.65 -14.44 -1.54
CA VAL A 55 20.04 -14.68 -2.01
C VAL A 55 20.06 -15.24 -3.44
N LYS A 56 19.10 -16.09 -3.82
CA LYS A 56 19.02 -16.65 -5.18
C LYS A 56 18.68 -15.61 -6.24
N PHE A 57 17.94 -14.57 -5.88
CA PHE A 57 17.45 -13.54 -6.79
C PHE A 57 18.06 -12.15 -6.52
N MET A 58 19.15 -12.07 -5.74
CA MET A 58 19.72 -10.78 -5.35
C MET A 58 20.31 -9.96 -6.52
N HIS A 59 20.55 -10.60 -7.65
CA HIS A 59 21.10 -9.97 -8.86
C HIS A 59 20.03 -9.71 -9.92
N GLU A 60 18.89 -10.39 -9.84
CA GLU A 60 17.77 -10.21 -10.74
C GLU A 60 16.98 -8.96 -10.33
N ASN A 61 16.38 -8.31 -11.32
CA ASN A 61 15.56 -7.12 -11.09
C ASN A 61 14.46 -6.98 -12.15
N ALA A 62 13.51 -6.09 -11.92
CA ALA A 62 12.38 -5.86 -12.82
C ALA A 62 12.63 -4.78 -13.89
N PHE A 63 13.88 -4.32 -14.07
CA PHE A 63 14.21 -3.26 -15.01
C PHE A 63 13.96 -3.66 -16.47
N ASP A 64 14.36 -4.88 -16.84
CA ASP A 64 14.10 -5.42 -18.17
C ASP A 64 13.36 -6.77 -18.07
N PRO A 65 12.06 -6.80 -18.34
CA PRO A 65 11.28 -8.03 -18.28
C PRO A 65 11.67 -9.07 -19.34
N GLN A 66 12.35 -8.69 -20.41
CA GLN A 66 12.87 -9.66 -21.40
C GLN A 66 14.13 -10.36 -20.90
N LEU A 67 14.93 -9.66 -20.09
CA LEU A 67 16.12 -10.23 -19.47
C LEU A 67 15.78 -11.11 -18.26
N PHE A 68 14.82 -10.68 -17.46
CA PHE A 68 14.42 -11.33 -16.19
C PHE A 68 12.98 -11.86 -16.22
N ASN A 69 12.71 -12.76 -17.17
CA ASN A 69 11.38 -13.38 -17.33
C ASN A 69 10.88 -14.08 -16.04
N SER A 70 11.78 -14.60 -15.21
CA SER A 70 11.43 -15.23 -13.93
C SER A 70 10.71 -14.24 -12.98
N ILE A 71 11.19 -13.00 -12.91
CA ILE A 71 10.59 -11.96 -12.07
C ILE A 71 9.20 -11.60 -12.60
N LEU A 72 9.08 -11.36 -13.91
CA LEU A 72 7.80 -11.06 -14.55
C LEU A 72 6.76 -12.18 -14.34
N ASN A 73 7.20 -13.44 -14.45
CA ASN A 73 6.32 -14.58 -14.24
C ASN A 73 5.83 -14.67 -12.79
N MET A 74 6.73 -14.47 -11.81
CA MET A 74 6.37 -14.45 -10.39
C MET A 74 5.40 -13.31 -10.04
N GLU A 75 5.61 -12.10 -10.59
CA GLU A 75 4.67 -10.98 -10.41
C GLU A 75 3.29 -11.31 -10.96
N ASN A 76 3.22 -11.84 -12.19
CA ASN A 76 1.96 -12.23 -12.81
C ASN A 76 1.25 -13.34 -12.02
N GLU A 77 2.00 -14.33 -11.53
CA GLU A 77 1.45 -15.43 -10.72
C GLU A 77 0.86 -14.89 -9.41
N LEU A 78 1.56 -14.02 -8.69
CA LEU A 78 1.07 -13.40 -7.46
C LEU A 78 -0.21 -12.59 -7.70
N VAL A 79 -0.25 -11.81 -8.79
CA VAL A 79 -1.44 -11.04 -9.16
C VAL A 79 -2.63 -11.97 -9.45
N GLN A 80 -2.42 -13.06 -10.18
CA GLN A 80 -3.50 -14.01 -10.51
C GLN A 80 -3.96 -14.79 -9.28
N GLN A 81 -3.05 -15.23 -8.40
CA GLN A 81 -3.39 -15.89 -7.15
C GLN A 81 -4.22 -14.97 -6.25
N THR A 82 -3.79 -13.71 -6.08
CA THR A 82 -4.53 -12.71 -5.31
C THR A 82 -5.90 -12.44 -5.92
N ALA A 83 -5.97 -12.26 -7.24
CA ALA A 83 -7.22 -12.04 -7.96
C ALA A 83 -8.22 -13.18 -7.75
N SER A 84 -7.75 -14.42 -7.66
CA SER A 84 -8.61 -15.60 -7.44
C SER A 84 -9.36 -15.59 -6.10
N LEU A 85 -8.88 -14.83 -5.11
CA LEU A 85 -9.57 -14.65 -3.83
C LEU A 85 -10.82 -13.78 -3.93
N PHE A 86 -10.89 -12.91 -4.95
CA PHE A 86 -11.98 -11.94 -5.10
C PHE A 86 -13.04 -12.33 -6.14
N SER A 87 -12.66 -13.09 -7.17
CA SER A 87 -13.61 -13.50 -8.21
C SER A 87 -13.12 -14.73 -8.98
N SER A 88 -14.02 -15.70 -9.20
CA SER A 88 -13.76 -16.86 -10.04
C SER A 88 -14.11 -16.64 -11.52
N ASN A 89 -14.93 -15.62 -11.84
CA ASN A 89 -15.57 -15.48 -13.17
C ASN A 89 -15.20 -14.20 -13.93
N GLN A 90 -14.42 -13.29 -13.31
CA GLN A 90 -14.01 -12.04 -13.94
C GLN A 90 -12.49 -11.98 -14.08
N LYS A 91 -12.03 -11.48 -15.23
CA LYS A 91 -10.60 -11.18 -15.40
C LYS A 91 -10.25 -9.95 -14.58
N LEU A 92 -9.48 -10.16 -13.53
CA LEU A 92 -8.93 -9.09 -12.70
C LEU A 92 -7.50 -8.76 -13.13
N PHE A 93 -7.13 -7.52 -12.94
CA PHE A 93 -5.79 -7.01 -13.27
C PHE A 93 -5.17 -6.42 -12.02
N GLY A 94 -3.86 -6.45 -11.94
CA GLY A 94 -3.12 -5.89 -10.83
C GLY A 94 -1.68 -5.58 -11.19
N ASN A 95 -1.00 -4.88 -10.29
CA ASN A 95 0.42 -4.61 -10.37
C ASN A 95 1.04 -4.90 -9.00
N LEU A 96 2.24 -5.49 -9.01
CA LEU A 96 3.06 -5.54 -7.81
C LEU A 96 3.76 -4.19 -7.64
N THR A 97 3.84 -3.72 -6.41
CA THR A 97 4.46 -2.43 -6.07
C THR A 97 5.50 -2.60 -4.98
N SER A 98 6.30 -1.57 -4.73
CA SER A 98 7.29 -1.56 -3.65
C SER A 98 6.68 -1.51 -2.25
N GLY A 99 5.37 -1.30 -2.13
CA GLY A 99 4.64 -1.24 -0.86
C GLY A 99 3.32 -0.49 -0.95
N GLY A 100 2.54 -0.50 0.15
CA GLY A 100 1.20 0.09 0.21
C GLY A 100 1.15 1.57 -0.18
N THR A 101 2.16 2.35 0.16
CA THR A 101 2.23 3.77 -0.22
C THR A 101 2.24 3.95 -1.75
N GLU A 102 3.00 3.15 -2.48
CA GLU A 102 3.01 3.18 -3.94
C GLU A 102 1.68 2.67 -4.51
N SER A 103 1.12 1.61 -3.93
CA SER A 103 -0.19 1.09 -4.34
C SER A 103 -1.28 2.16 -4.24
N ILE A 104 -1.35 2.87 -3.11
CA ILE A 104 -2.27 3.99 -2.89
C ILE A 104 -2.03 5.10 -3.92
N PHE A 105 -0.76 5.46 -4.16
CA PHE A 105 -0.41 6.49 -5.14
C PHE A 105 -0.89 6.13 -6.54
N LEU A 106 -0.63 4.90 -6.99
CA LEU A 106 -1.04 4.41 -8.31
C LEU A 106 -2.57 4.31 -8.44
N ALA A 107 -3.27 3.90 -7.40
CA ALA A 107 -4.73 3.87 -7.40
C ALA A 107 -5.33 5.28 -7.58
N LEU A 108 -4.84 6.26 -6.82
CA LEU A 108 -5.27 7.66 -6.93
C LEU A 108 -4.90 8.27 -8.28
N LEU A 109 -3.70 8.00 -8.79
CA LEU A 109 -3.27 8.44 -10.12
C LEU A 109 -4.17 7.88 -11.22
N SER A 110 -4.50 6.60 -11.13
CA SER A 110 -5.39 5.92 -12.09
C SER A 110 -6.79 6.51 -12.04
N ALA A 111 -7.35 6.72 -10.85
CA ALA A 111 -8.66 7.32 -10.66
C ALA A 111 -8.71 8.76 -11.23
N ARG A 112 -7.70 9.58 -10.96
CA ARG A 112 -7.58 10.94 -11.49
C ARG A 112 -7.52 10.93 -13.01
N ASN A 113 -6.65 10.14 -13.59
CA ASN A 113 -6.45 10.10 -15.05
C ASN A 113 -7.70 9.57 -15.75
N TRP A 114 -8.36 8.55 -15.20
CA TRP A 114 -9.59 8.01 -15.71
C TRP A 114 -10.71 9.06 -15.69
N SER A 115 -10.89 9.76 -14.57
CA SER A 115 -11.95 10.78 -14.43
C SER A 115 -11.71 11.99 -15.33
N THR A 116 -10.46 12.41 -15.50
CA THR A 116 -10.11 13.48 -16.43
C THR A 116 -10.45 13.07 -17.87
N LYS A 117 -10.12 11.84 -18.27
CA LYS A 117 -10.35 11.33 -19.62
C LYS A 117 -11.83 11.07 -19.92
N HIS A 118 -12.58 10.51 -18.98
CA HIS A 118 -13.94 10.02 -19.22
C HIS A 118 -15.05 10.95 -18.73
N LYS A 119 -14.75 11.81 -17.74
CA LYS A 119 -15.72 12.74 -17.13
C LYS A 119 -15.33 14.20 -17.26
N ASN A 120 -14.15 14.51 -17.84
CA ASN A 120 -13.61 15.87 -17.97
C ASN A 120 -13.52 16.64 -16.62
N ILE A 121 -13.32 15.92 -15.50
CA ILE A 121 -13.18 16.52 -14.17
C ILE A 121 -11.76 17.10 -14.05
N LYS A 122 -11.68 18.43 -13.84
CA LYS A 122 -10.40 19.16 -13.74
C LYS A 122 -9.94 19.40 -12.30
N THR A 123 -10.88 19.41 -11.37
CA THR A 123 -10.62 19.60 -9.94
C THR A 123 -11.10 18.37 -9.16
N PRO A 124 -10.37 17.25 -9.26
CA PRO A 124 -10.81 15.97 -8.68
C PRO A 124 -10.84 16.02 -7.16
N GLU A 125 -11.89 15.45 -6.59
CA GLU A 125 -12.07 15.28 -5.14
C GLU A 125 -12.19 13.80 -4.80
N VAL A 126 -11.57 13.39 -3.70
CA VAL A 126 -11.66 12.03 -3.14
C VAL A 126 -12.21 12.11 -1.74
N ILE A 127 -13.21 11.28 -1.44
CA ILE A 127 -13.83 11.21 -0.12
C ILE A 127 -13.25 10.02 0.64
N LEU A 128 -12.78 10.26 1.86
CA LEU A 128 -12.17 9.24 2.72
C LEU A 128 -12.47 9.53 4.19
N SER A 129 -12.39 8.48 5.01
CA SER A 129 -12.49 8.62 6.47
C SER A 129 -11.23 9.27 7.05
N SER A 130 -11.37 9.95 8.19
CA SER A 130 -10.23 10.44 8.98
C SER A 130 -9.34 9.32 9.53
N SER A 131 -9.82 8.07 9.54
CA SER A 131 -9.05 6.88 9.91
C SER A 131 -8.26 6.26 8.76
N ALA A 132 -8.42 6.74 7.51
CA ALA A 132 -7.69 6.25 6.35
C ALA A 132 -6.17 6.49 6.50
N HIS A 133 -5.38 5.61 5.89
CA HIS A 133 -3.92 5.69 6.00
C HIS A 133 -3.36 7.03 5.50
N PRO A 134 -2.40 7.67 6.21
CA PRO A 134 -1.86 9.00 5.84
C PRO A 134 -1.25 9.07 4.43
N ALA A 135 -0.87 7.95 3.84
CA ALA A 135 -0.37 7.88 2.47
C ALA A 135 -1.36 8.42 1.43
N PHE A 136 -2.69 8.33 1.71
CA PHE A 136 -3.70 8.94 0.85
C PHE A 136 -3.51 10.45 0.76
N LEU A 137 -3.39 11.14 1.89
CA LEU A 137 -3.22 12.60 1.93
C LEU A 137 -1.90 13.02 1.26
N LYS A 138 -0.83 12.26 1.49
CA LYS A 138 0.45 12.49 0.82
C LYS A 138 0.31 12.37 -0.70
N ALA A 139 -0.27 11.29 -1.18
CA ALA A 139 -0.45 11.06 -2.62
C ALA A 139 -1.38 12.10 -3.26
N MET A 140 -2.49 12.46 -2.60
CA MET A 140 -3.42 13.49 -3.08
C MET A 140 -2.75 14.84 -3.23
N ASN A 141 -1.88 15.23 -2.29
CA ASN A 141 -1.11 16.47 -2.38
C ASN A 141 -0.20 16.48 -3.63
N PHE A 142 0.53 15.39 -3.89
CA PHE A 142 1.36 15.27 -5.09
C PHE A 142 0.55 15.28 -6.40
N LEU A 143 -0.65 14.70 -6.36
CA LEU A 143 -1.50 14.55 -7.54
C LEU A 143 -2.46 15.71 -7.77
N SER A 144 -2.42 16.76 -6.93
CA SER A 144 -3.36 17.89 -6.97
C SER A 144 -4.82 17.42 -6.89
N ILE A 145 -5.10 16.46 -6.02
CA ILE A 145 -6.44 15.94 -5.72
C ILE A 145 -6.87 16.55 -4.39
N LYS A 146 -8.09 17.09 -4.33
CA LYS A 146 -8.63 17.62 -3.09
C LYS A 146 -9.17 16.48 -2.21
N ALA A 147 -8.70 16.42 -0.96
CA ALA A 147 -9.19 15.48 0.03
C ALA A 147 -10.46 16.02 0.72
N ILE A 148 -11.52 15.22 0.72
CA ILE A 148 -12.73 15.45 1.51
C ILE A 148 -12.70 14.45 2.66
N ILE A 149 -12.24 14.91 3.83
CA ILE A 149 -12.03 14.05 5.00
C ILE A 149 -13.30 14.06 5.85
N ILE A 150 -13.87 12.87 6.05
CA ILE A 150 -15.07 12.69 6.87
C ILE A 150 -14.63 12.16 8.25
N PRO A 151 -14.95 12.84 9.33
CA PRO A 151 -14.69 12.36 10.69
C PRO A 151 -15.41 11.03 10.95
N THR A 152 -14.73 10.13 11.67
CA THR A 152 -15.38 8.94 12.23
C THR A 152 -16.36 9.35 13.33
N ASN A 153 -17.32 8.47 13.64
CA ASN A 153 -18.15 8.62 14.83
C ASN A 153 -17.35 8.26 16.11
N ASN A 154 -18.00 8.34 17.27
CA ASN A 154 -17.37 8.05 18.56
C ASN A 154 -16.89 6.60 18.70
N ASP A 155 -17.44 5.67 17.93
CA ASP A 155 -17.07 4.26 17.90
C ASP A 155 -16.05 3.97 16.79
N PHE A 156 -15.42 5.00 16.24
CA PHE A 156 -14.43 4.95 15.15
C PHE A 156 -14.97 4.39 13.82
N ASN A 157 -16.27 4.25 13.67
CA ASN A 157 -16.89 3.82 12.43
C ASN A 157 -17.02 4.99 11.44
N LEU A 158 -16.95 4.66 10.15
CA LEU A 158 -17.23 5.59 9.07
C LEU A 158 -18.69 6.07 9.11
N ASN A 159 -18.92 7.38 8.99
CA ASN A 159 -20.26 7.95 8.91
C ASN A 159 -20.75 7.99 7.46
N LEU A 160 -21.42 6.90 7.05
CA LEU A 160 -21.89 6.72 5.66
C LEU A 160 -22.85 7.83 5.20
N LYS A 161 -23.68 8.37 6.11
CA LYS A 161 -24.61 9.47 5.78
C LYS A 161 -23.83 10.72 5.34
N VAL A 162 -22.82 11.11 6.12
CA VAL A 162 -21.96 12.26 5.79
C VAL A 162 -21.14 12.00 4.53
N PHE A 163 -20.68 10.76 4.31
CA PHE A 163 -20.03 10.36 3.06
C PHE A 163 -20.92 10.62 1.85
N LYS A 164 -22.20 10.21 1.94
CA LYS A 164 -23.19 10.41 0.87
C LYS A 164 -23.46 11.90 0.62
N GLU A 165 -23.60 12.69 1.66
CA GLU A 165 -23.86 14.13 1.58
C GLU A 165 -22.64 14.91 1.00
N ALA A 166 -21.43 14.38 1.11
CA ALA A 166 -20.21 15.00 0.61
C ALA A 166 -20.00 14.79 -0.91
N ILE A 167 -20.72 13.86 -1.53
CA ILE A 167 -20.60 13.57 -2.96
C ILE A 167 -21.06 14.78 -3.78
N ASN A 168 -20.24 15.16 -4.75
CA ASN A 168 -20.54 16.25 -5.69
C ASN A 168 -19.97 15.96 -7.07
N GLN A 169 -20.17 16.90 -8.01
CA GLN A 169 -19.74 16.75 -9.42
C GLN A 169 -18.23 16.57 -9.62
N ASN A 170 -17.40 16.92 -8.65
CA ASN A 170 -15.95 16.79 -8.70
C ASN A 170 -15.46 15.50 -8.03
N THR A 171 -16.34 14.76 -7.36
CA THR A 171 -16.00 13.50 -6.70
C THR A 171 -15.63 12.45 -7.75
N ILE A 172 -14.47 11.84 -7.60
CA ILE A 172 -13.96 10.82 -8.53
C ILE A 172 -13.85 9.44 -7.89
N LEU A 173 -13.65 9.40 -6.57
CA LEU A 173 -13.33 8.17 -5.86
C LEU A 173 -13.84 8.24 -4.42
N LEU A 174 -14.39 7.12 -3.96
CA LEU A 174 -14.61 6.84 -2.54
C LEU A 174 -13.50 5.91 -2.04
N VAL A 175 -13.05 6.11 -0.80
CA VAL A 175 -12.04 5.26 -0.15
C VAL A 175 -12.64 4.63 1.09
N GLY A 176 -12.52 3.31 1.20
CA GLY A 176 -12.81 2.54 2.41
C GLY A 176 -11.59 1.75 2.86
N SER A 177 -11.54 1.36 4.13
CA SER A 177 -10.46 0.55 4.72
C SER A 177 -11.01 -0.76 5.29
N ALA A 178 -10.28 -1.85 5.10
CA ALA A 178 -10.68 -3.16 5.56
C ALA A 178 -9.48 -3.99 6.07
N PRO A 179 -8.98 -3.73 7.30
CA PRO A 179 -9.38 -2.73 8.28
C PRO A 179 -8.63 -1.40 8.17
N ALA A 180 -9.12 -0.37 8.87
CA ALA A 180 -8.39 0.88 9.11
C ALA A 180 -7.25 0.63 10.10
N TYR A 181 -6.00 0.96 9.72
CA TYR A 181 -4.81 0.70 10.53
C TYR A 181 -4.89 1.21 11.99
N PRO A 182 -5.31 2.48 12.26
CA PRO A 182 -5.25 3.00 13.63
C PRO A 182 -6.29 2.41 14.58
N THR A 183 -7.37 1.83 14.06
CA THR A 183 -8.53 1.42 14.88
C THR A 183 -8.89 -0.06 14.74
N GLY A 184 -8.43 -0.72 13.70
CA GLY A 184 -8.84 -2.10 13.36
C GLY A 184 -10.29 -2.22 12.87
N MET A 185 -10.98 -1.10 12.66
CA MET A 185 -12.38 -1.10 12.19
C MET A 185 -12.44 -1.36 10.69
N ILE A 186 -13.39 -2.17 10.28
CA ILE A 186 -13.72 -2.40 8.87
C ILE A 186 -14.82 -1.44 8.47
N ASP A 187 -14.55 -0.62 7.47
CA ASP A 187 -15.55 0.28 6.91
C ASP A 187 -16.71 -0.51 6.26
N PRO A 188 -17.92 0.06 6.12
CA PRO A 188 -19.07 -0.61 5.51
C PRO A 188 -18.88 -0.73 3.99
N ILE A 189 -18.05 -1.70 3.58
CA ILE A 189 -17.57 -1.86 2.20
C ILE A 189 -18.72 -2.09 1.20
N SER A 190 -19.71 -2.91 1.57
CA SER A 190 -20.86 -3.20 0.72
C SER A 190 -21.69 -1.94 0.45
N GLU A 191 -21.92 -1.13 1.46
CA GLU A 191 -22.66 0.12 1.37
C GLU A 191 -21.88 1.17 0.58
N LEU A 192 -20.55 1.26 0.78
CA LEU A 192 -19.67 2.11 -0.02
C LEU A 192 -19.68 1.69 -1.50
N SER A 193 -19.72 0.39 -1.77
CA SER A 193 -19.81 -0.14 -3.14
C SER A 193 -21.12 0.28 -3.80
N ASN A 194 -22.24 0.09 -3.12
CA ASN A 194 -23.54 0.52 -3.64
C ASN A 194 -23.57 2.04 -3.88
N LEU A 195 -23.06 2.81 -2.92
CA LEU A 195 -22.99 4.28 -3.04
C LEU A 195 -22.13 4.72 -4.23
N ALA A 196 -21.00 4.05 -4.47
CA ALA A 196 -20.15 4.34 -5.61
C ALA A 196 -20.86 4.02 -6.94
N LEU A 197 -21.52 2.86 -7.03
CA LEU A 197 -22.28 2.45 -8.21
C LEU A 197 -23.44 3.40 -8.52
N GLU A 198 -24.26 3.75 -7.51
CA GLU A 198 -25.38 4.69 -7.65
C GLU A 198 -24.95 6.07 -8.18
N ASN A 199 -23.73 6.50 -7.85
CA ASN A 199 -23.20 7.81 -8.25
C ASN A 199 -22.20 7.73 -9.42
N ASN A 200 -22.02 6.54 -10.00
CA ASN A 200 -21.04 6.31 -11.06
C ASN A 200 -19.63 6.76 -10.66
N LEU A 201 -19.20 6.43 -9.45
CA LEU A 201 -17.89 6.72 -8.88
C LEU A 201 -17.01 5.47 -8.85
N LEU A 202 -15.72 5.68 -8.78
CA LEU A 202 -14.77 4.62 -8.47
C LEU A 202 -14.76 4.39 -6.94
N LEU A 203 -14.40 3.15 -6.55
CA LEU A 203 -14.19 2.77 -5.15
C LEU A 203 -12.81 2.15 -5.03
N HIS A 204 -12.07 2.56 -4.01
CA HIS A 204 -10.81 1.94 -3.58
C HIS A 204 -10.97 1.37 -2.19
N ILE A 205 -10.54 0.14 -2.00
CA ILE A 205 -10.51 -0.50 -0.68
C ILE A 205 -9.05 -0.73 -0.31
N ASP A 206 -8.63 -0.08 0.77
CA ASP A 206 -7.34 -0.35 1.40
C ASP A 206 -7.49 -1.57 2.32
N ALA A 207 -6.96 -2.68 1.89
CA ALA A 207 -6.95 -3.96 2.61
C ALA A 207 -5.50 -4.43 2.83
N CYS A 208 -4.64 -3.51 3.23
CA CYS A 208 -3.20 -3.74 3.39
C CYS A 208 -2.87 -4.60 4.62
N ILE A 209 -3.74 -4.64 5.64
CA ILE A 209 -3.54 -5.34 6.92
C ILE A 209 -4.29 -6.67 6.94
#